data_54b6fe1ab536390305e8476486f3feae
#
_entry.id   54b6fe1ab536390305e8476486f3feae
#
_cell.length_a   1.000
_cell.length_b   1.000
_cell.length_c   1.000
_cell.angle_alpha   90.00
_cell.angle_beta   90.00
_cell.angle_gamma   90.00
#
_symmetry.space_group_name_H-M   'P 1'
#
loop_
_entity.id
_entity.type
_entity.pdbx_description
1 polymer ?
#
loop_
_entity_poly.entity_id
_entity_poly.type
_entity_poly.pdbx_seq_one_letter_code
_entity_poly.pdbx_strand_id
1 'polypeptide(L)'
;MIYFEEIEIGHSVDLGSHYFSAEAIKVFARAYDPQGFHLDEAIAAQSHFGALCASGWQTASVWMRLMVEHAKLEMQNAIAAGRKPAMLGPSPGFRDLKWLKPVYAGDTIAYSSTVTGKRESASKPRWGLVEHHNIGVNQKGERVFEFIGTVFWERRPTSSRPRDV
;
A
#
# COMPACT_ATOMS: atom_id res chain seq x y z
N MET A 1 -1.64 -13.42 -9.29
CA MET A 1 -2.16 -13.47 -7.90
C MET A 1 -2.30 -14.93 -7.48
N ILE A 2 -1.64 -15.32 -6.38
CA ILE A 2 -1.64 -16.67 -5.79
C ILE A 2 -2.71 -16.79 -4.70
N TYR A 3 -3.11 -18.02 -4.34
CA TYR A 3 -4.06 -18.24 -3.24
C TYR A 3 -3.41 -18.08 -1.86
N PHE A 4 -4.24 -17.84 -0.84
CA PHE A 4 -3.81 -17.62 0.56
C PHE A 4 -2.82 -18.68 1.06
N GLU A 5 -3.02 -19.94 0.72
CA GLU A 5 -2.17 -21.05 1.14
C GLU A 5 -0.73 -20.93 0.61
N GLU A 6 -0.56 -20.33 -0.56
CA GLU A 6 0.73 -20.17 -1.26
C GLU A 6 1.52 -18.93 -0.80
N ILE A 7 0.92 -18.07 0.02
CA ILE A 7 1.58 -16.86 0.53
C ILE A 7 2.63 -17.26 1.56
N GLU A 8 3.83 -16.71 1.43
CA GLU A 8 4.94 -16.92 2.35
C GLU A 8 5.15 -15.69 3.23
N ILE A 9 5.29 -15.91 4.54
CA ILE A 9 5.69 -14.84 5.47
C ILE A 9 7.13 -14.45 5.17
N GLY A 10 7.42 -13.16 5.11
CA GLY A 10 8.70 -12.61 4.70
C GLY A 10 8.81 -12.31 3.20
N HIS A 11 7.84 -12.76 2.37
CA HIS A 11 7.81 -12.37 0.96
C HIS A 11 7.63 -10.87 0.83
N SER A 12 8.52 -10.22 0.08
CA SER A 12 8.52 -8.78 -0.15
C SER A 12 8.38 -8.46 -1.62
N VAL A 13 7.61 -7.44 -1.92
CA VAL A 13 7.40 -6.92 -3.28
C VAL A 13 7.79 -5.45 -3.36
N ASP A 14 8.44 -5.09 -4.45
CA ASP A 14 8.66 -3.70 -4.85
C ASP A 14 7.39 -3.21 -5.58
N LEU A 15 6.81 -2.12 -5.09
CA LEU A 15 5.62 -1.51 -5.68
C LEU A 15 5.96 -0.41 -6.69
N GLY A 16 7.26 -0.09 -6.82
CA GLY A 16 7.73 1.02 -7.62
C GLY A 16 7.90 2.32 -6.84
N SER A 17 8.12 3.41 -7.57
CA SER A 17 8.42 4.71 -6.98
C SER A 17 7.53 5.82 -7.54
N HIS A 18 7.47 6.95 -6.81
CA HIS A 18 6.74 8.13 -7.22
C HIS A 18 7.53 9.40 -6.90
N TYR A 19 7.58 10.30 -7.88
CA TYR A 19 8.16 11.63 -7.74
C TYR A 19 7.11 12.63 -7.25
N PHE A 20 7.40 13.34 -6.16
CA PHE A 20 6.51 14.34 -5.56
C PHE A 20 6.86 15.73 -6.08
N SER A 21 6.24 16.15 -7.19
CA SER A 21 6.40 17.51 -7.68
C SER A 21 5.67 18.52 -6.81
N ALA A 22 6.16 19.77 -6.75
CA ALA A 22 5.52 20.87 -6.05
C ALA A 22 4.06 21.06 -6.49
N GLU A 23 3.79 20.96 -7.81
CA GLU A 23 2.44 21.11 -8.33
C GLU A 23 1.52 19.98 -7.87
N ALA A 24 1.96 18.72 -7.93
CA ALA A 24 1.17 17.57 -7.45
C ALA A 24 0.87 17.65 -5.95
N ILE A 25 1.81 18.14 -5.15
CA ILE A 25 1.62 18.40 -3.71
C ILE A 25 0.50 19.42 -3.50
N LYS A 26 0.56 20.56 -4.18
CA LYS A 26 -0.43 21.63 -4.05
C LYS A 26 -1.81 21.21 -4.56
N VAL A 27 -1.88 20.46 -5.66
CA VAL A 27 -3.15 19.94 -6.19
C VAL A 27 -3.82 19.03 -5.16
N PHE A 28 -3.08 18.08 -4.59
CA PHE A 28 -3.61 17.20 -3.56
C PHE A 28 -4.05 17.99 -2.32
N ALA A 29 -3.20 18.90 -1.86
CA ALA A 29 -3.45 19.68 -0.66
C ALA A 29 -4.71 20.55 -0.79
N ARG A 30 -4.92 21.22 -1.91
CA ARG A 30 -6.14 22.01 -2.15
C ARG A 30 -7.42 21.20 -1.99
N ALA A 31 -7.38 19.93 -2.37
CA ALA A 31 -8.55 19.06 -2.33
C ALA A 31 -8.78 18.37 -0.97
N TYR A 32 -7.70 18.04 -0.24
CA TYR A 32 -7.79 17.11 0.88
C TYR A 32 -7.11 17.57 2.18
N ASP A 33 -6.12 18.47 2.09
CA ASP A 33 -5.34 18.92 3.26
C ASP A 33 -4.83 20.37 3.06
N PRO A 34 -5.73 21.37 3.08
CA PRO A 34 -5.39 22.73 2.67
C PRO A 34 -4.62 23.52 3.74
N GLN A 35 -3.61 22.91 4.34
CA GLN A 35 -2.71 23.60 5.27
C GLN A 35 -1.64 24.38 4.49
N GLY A 36 -1.30 25.59 4.97
CA GLY A 36 -0.44 26.55 4.26
C GLY A 36 0.91 25.97 3.83
N PHE A 37 1.53 25.14 4.67
CA PHE A 37 2.84 24.52 4.40
C PHE A 37 2.78 23.39 3.32
N HIS A 38 1.58 23.01 2.86
CA HIS A 38 1.37 22.13 1.71
C HIS A 38 0.96 22.92 0.45
N LEU A 39 0.66 24.21 0.57
CA LEU A 39 0.09 25.02 -0.50
C LEU A 39 1.02 26.09 -1.04
N ASP A 40 1.90 26.64 -0.19
CA ASP A 40 2.70 27.82 -0.49
C ASP A 40 4.13 27.66 0.04
N GLU A 41 5.12 27.91 -0.80
CA GLU A 41 6.55 27.77 -0.47
C GLU A 41 7.00 28.78 0.58
N ALA A 42 6.48 30.01 0.57
CA ALA A 42 6.89 31.06 1.52
C ALA A 42 6.34 30.75 2.91
N ILE A 43 5.11 30.26 2.99
CA ILE A 43 4.52 29.79 4.24
C ILE A 43 5.27 28.56 4.76
N ALA A 44 5.55 27.61 3.87
CA ALA A 44 6.26 26.39 4.21
C ALA A 44 7.68 26.66 4.74
N ALA A 45 8.39 27.61 4.13
CA ALA A 45 9.73 28.01 4.57
C ALA A 45 9.75 28.60 6.01
N GLN A 46 8.64 29.20 6.45
CA GLN A 46 8.48 29.74 7.80
C GLN A 46 7.91 28.73 8.80
N SER A 47 7.46 27.56 8.33
CA SER A 47 6.93 26.47 9.17
C SER A 47 8.07 25.64 9.79
N HIS A 48 7.71 24.75 10.72
CA HIS A 48 8.67 23.79 11.29
C HIS A 48 9.21 22.80 10.26
N PHE A 49 8.58 22.66 9.07
CA PHE A 49 9.07 21.84 7.97
C PHE A 49 10.19 22.52 7.18
N GLY A 50 10.24 23.87 7.15
CA GLY A 50 11.28 24.63 6.47
C GLY A 50 11.19 24.67 4.95
N ALA A 51 10.32 23.86 4.32
CA ALA A 51 10.10 23.79 2.88
C ALA A 51 8.75 23.16 2.55
N LEU A 52 8.29 23.35 1.30
CA LEU A 52 7.05 22.74 0.81
C LEU A 52 7.14 21.21 0.89
N CYS A 53 6.19 20.59 1.57
CA CYS A 53 6.13 19.15 1.74
C CYS A 53 4.73 18.60 1.43
N ALA A 54 4.67 17.33 1.08
CA ALA A 54 3.43 16.61 0.82
C ALA A 54 2.67 16.35 2.12
N SER A 55 1.32 16.36 2.04
CA SER A 55 0.50 15.77 3.09
C SER A 55 0.87 14.29 3.29
N GLY A 56 0.91 13.84 4.53
CA GLY A 56 1.07 12.43 4.84
C GLY A 56 0.01 11.55 4.15
N TRP A 57 -1.21 12.06 4.02
CA TRP A 57 -2.28 11.38 3.29
C TRP A 57 -2.02 11.25 1.79
N GLN A 58 -1.30 12.20 1.18
CA GLN A 58 -0.85 12.06 -0.21
C GLN A 58 0.15 10.90 -0.33
N THR A 59 1.10 10.79 0.60
CA THR A 59 2.07 9.69 0.66
C THR A 59 1.37 8.32 0.74
N ALA A 60 0.36 8.20 1.60
CA ALA A 60 -0.45 7.00 1.74
C ALA A 60 -1.30 6.71 0.48
N SER A 61 -1.87 7.74 -0.15
CA SER A 61 -2.68 7.60 -1.38
C SER A 61 -1.85 7.12 -2.56
N VAL A 62 -0.60 7.59 -2.67
CA VAL A 62 0.36 7.11 -3.68
C VAL A 62 0.68 5.63 -3.46
N TRP A 63 0.96 5.22 -2.22
CA TRP A 63 1.15 3.81 -1.88
C TRP A 63 -0.07 2.97 -2.33
N MET A 64 -1.29 3.40 -2.00
CA MET A 64 -2.51 2.66 -2.37
C MET A 64 -2.62 2.51 -3.90
N ARG A 65 -2.35 3.56 -4.67
CA ARG A 65 -2.36 3.50 -6.12
C ARG A 65 -1.37 2.45 -6.65
N LEU A 66 -0.12 2.49 -6.19
CA LEU A 66 0.92 1.56 -6.62
C LEU A 66 0.60 0.11 -6.23
N MET A 67 0.04 -0.10 -5.04
CA MET A 67 -0.42 -1.42 -4.58
C MET A 67 -1.53 -1.99 -5.47
N VAL A 68 -2.50 -1.16 -5.88
CA VAL A 68 -3.57 -1.57 -6.78
C VAL A 68 -3.04 -1.86 -8.19
N GLU A 69 -2.10 -1.06 -8.69
CA GLU A 69 -1.44 -1.28 -9.98
C GLU A 69 -0.66 -2.60 -9.99
N HIS A 70 0.11 -2.86 -8.92
CA HIS A 70 0.82 -4.14 -8.73
C HIS A 70 -0.15 -5.34 -8.69
N ALA A 71 -1.23 -5.24 -7.92
CA ALA A 71 -2.23 -6.30 -7.83
C ALA A 71 -2.90 -6.61 -9.19
N LYS A 72 -3.20 -5.56 -9.98
CA LYS A 72 -3.74 -5.73 -11.35
C LYS A 72 -2.75 -6.45 -12.26
N LEU A 73 -1.47 -6.08 -12.21
CA LEU A 73 -0.42 -6.73 -12.99
C LEU A 73 -0.30 -8.22 -12.63
N GLU A 74 -0.29 -8.54 -11.33
CA GLU A 74 -0.25 -9.91 -10.85
C GLU A 74 -1.45 -10.75 -11.32
N MET A 75 -2.65 -10.14 -11.35
CA MET A 75 -3.85 -10.80 -11.90
C MET A 75 -3.70 -11.07 -13.39
N GLN A 76 -3.25 -10.10 -14.16
CA GLN A 76 -3.04 -10.23 -15.61
C GLN A 76 -2.00 -11.31 -15.93
N ASN A 77 -0.88 -11.35 -15.20
CA ASN A 77 0.16 -12.36 -15.35
C ASN A 77 -0.37 -13.77 -15.04
N ALA A 78 -1.20 -13.92 -14.02
CA ALA A 78 -1.82 -15.19 -13.69
C ALA A 78 -2.74 -15.69 -14.82
N ILE A 79 -3.59 -14.80 -15.34
CA ILE A 79 -4.50 -15.12 -16.46
C ILE A 79 -3.71 -15.49 -17.72
N ALA A 80 -2.69 -14.71 -18.07
CA ALA A 80 -1.84 -14.97 -19.22
C ALA A 80 -1.13 -16.34 -19.13
N ALA A 81 -0.81 -16.78 -17.89
CA ALA A 81 -0.25 -18.12 -17.61
C ALA A 81 -1.31 -19.22 -17.51
N GLY A 82 -2.56 -18.99 -17.92
CA GLY A 82 -3.65 -19.96 -17.85
C GLY A 82 -4.12 -20.30 -16.42
N ARG A 83 -3.74 -19.52 -15.42
CA ARG A 83 -4.12 -19.76 -14.02
C ARG A 83 -5.30 -18.86 -13.63
N LYS A 84 -6.21 -19.40 -12.82
CA LYS A 84 -7.25 -18.59 -12.19
C LYS A 84 -6.61 -17.79 -11.04
N PRO A 85 -6.60 -16.45 -11.08
CA PRO A 85 -6.07 -15.65 -9.99
C PRO A 85 -6.97 -15.73 -8.76
N ALA A 86 -6.38 -15.73 -7.58
CA ALA A 86 -7.10 -15.52 -6.35
C ALA A 86 -7.62 -14.08 -6.25
N MET A 87 -8.72 -13.88 -5.56
CA MET A 87 -9.32 -12.57 -5.32
C MET A 87 -8.76 -11.93 -4.06
N LEU A 88 -8.59 -10.61 -4.10
CA LEU A 88 -8.43 -9.78 -2.91
C LEU A 88 -9.81 -9.30 -2.47
N GLY A 89 -10.08 -9.43 -1.18
CA GLY A 89 -11.23 -8.83 -0.54
C GLY A 89 -10.93 -7.44 0.01
N PRO A 90 -11.87 -6.83 0.75
CA PRO A 90 -11.64 -5.54 1.39
C PRO A 90 -10.59 -5.65 2.50
N SER A 91 -9.95 -4.51 2.81
CA SER A 91 -9.14 -4.39 4.01
C SER A 91 -10.06 -4.12 5.21
N PRO A 92 -9.95 -4.87 6.30
CA PRO A 92 -10.66 -4.54 7.54
C PRO A 92 -10.05 -3.36 8.29
N GLY A 93 -8.86 -2.90 7.88
CA GLY A 93 -8.18 -1.78 8.49
C GLY A 93 -6.67 -1.89 8.47
N PHE A 94 -6.05 -0.94 9.15
CA PHE A 94 -4.59 -0.85 9.30
C PHE A 94 -4.25 -0.38 10.71
N ARG A 95 -2.99 -0.53 11.11
CA ARG A 95 -2.44 -0.07 12.39
C ARG A 95 -1.02 0.47 12.21
N ASP A 96 -0.53 1.16 13.23
CA ASP A 96 0.84 1.66 13.32
C ASP A 96 1.25 2.57 12.16
N LEU A 97 0.29 3.36 11.63
CA LEU A 97 0.58 4.34 10.59
C LEU A 97 1.46 5.44 11.17
N LYS A 98 2.62 5.65 10.52
CA LYS A 98 3.58 6.68 10.90
C LYS A 98 4.10 7.42 9.67
N TRP A 99 4.13 8.71 9.77
CA TRP A 99 4.90 9.61 8.91
C TRP A 99 6.18 9.97 9.65
N LEU A 100 7.25 9.27 9.32
CA LEU A 100 8.51 9.31 10.06
C LEU A 100 9.36 10.53 9.72
N LYS A 101 9.24 11.00 8.47
CA LYS A 101 9.90 12.19 7.95
C LYS A 101 8.98 12.88 6.93
N PRO A 102 9.09 14.22 6.79
CA PRO A 102 8.37 14.91 5.72
C PRO A 102 8.87 14.45 4.34
N VAL A 103 7.95 14.40 3.38
CA VAL A 103 8.23 14.19 1.96
C VAL A 103 8.21 15.56 1.29
N TYR A 104 9.36 16.05 0.87
CA TYR A 104 9.50 17.38 0.28
C TYR A 104 9.20 17.39 -1.23
N ALA A 105 8.88 18.57 -1.74
CA ALA A 105 8.83 18.77 -3.19
C ALA A 105 10.19 18.43 -3.81
N GLY A 106 10.19 17.57 -4.83
CA GLY A 106 11.41 17.05 -5.46
C GLY A 106 11.83 15.66 -4.96
N ASP A 107 11.24 15.15 -3.89
CA ASP A 107 11.54 13.80 -3.41
C ASP A 107 10.97 12.72 -4.34
N THR A 108 11.68 11.61 -4.43
CA THR A 108 11.22 10.37 -5.04
C THR A 108 11.14 9.30 -3.96
N ILE A 109 9.94 8.76 -3.76
CA ILE A 109 9.70 7.74 -2.73
C ILE A 109 9.51 6.39 -3.40
N ALA A 110 10.35 5.41 -3.03
CA ALA A 110 10.19 4.00 -3.38
C ALA A 110 9.33 3.30 -2.33
N TYR A 111 8.38 2.49 -2.78
CA TYR A 111 7.44 1.80 -1.91
C TYR A 111 7.61 0.29 -2.01
N SER A 112 7.50 -0.37 -0.87
CA SER A 112 7.51 -1.84 -0.81
C SER A 112 6.51 -2.36 0.22
N SER A 113 6.17 -3.63 0.07
CA SER A 113 5.22 -4.33 0.92
C SER A 113 5.77 -5.72 1.27
N THR A 114 5.81 -6.06 2.55
CA THR A 114 6.33 -7.34 3.04
C THR A 114 5.25 -8.06 3.85
N VAL A 115 4.98 -9.32 3.54
CA VAL A 115 4.07 -10.15 4.33
C VAL A 115 4.67 -10.42 5.70
N THR A 116 3.98 -10.01 6.76
CA THR A 116 4.43 -10.18 8.15
C THR A 116 3.64 -11.21 8.92
N GLY A 117 2.46 -11.57 8.42
CA GLY A 117 1.63 -12.58 9.06
C GLY A 117 0.46 -13.02 8.18
N LYS A 118 -0.05 -14.20 8.46
CA LYS A 118 -1.28 -14.68 7.85
C LYS A 118 -2.04 -15.59 8.79
N ARG A 119 -3.37 -15.56 8.73
CA ARG A 119 -4.25 -16.47 9.47
C ARG A 119 -5.55 -16.69 8.71
N GLU A 120 -6.20 -17.81 8.96
CA GLU A 120 -7.54 -18.07 8.45
C GLU A 120 -8.56 -17.13 9.10
N SER A 121 -9.59 -16.77 8.37
CA SER A 121 -10.70 -16.00 8.94
C SER A 121 -11.65 -16.93 9.70
N ALA A 122 -11.88 -16.64 10.99
CA ALA A 122 -12.78 -17.43 11.81
C ALA A 122 -14.26 -17.35 11.37
N SER A 123 -14.68 -16.22 10.79
CA SER A 123 -16.07 -15.98 10.42
C SER A 123 -16.36 -16.13 8.93
N LYS A 124 -15.32 -16.19 8.09
CA LYS A 124 -15.43 -16.21 6.63
C LYS A 124 -14.53 -17.30 6.03
N PRO A 125 -14.97 -18.57 5.99
CA PRO A 125 -14.10 -19.72 5.62
C PRO A 125 -13.44 -19.63 4.25
N ARG A 126 -14.03 -18.88 3.30
CA ARG A 126 -13.46 -18.60 1.97
C ARG A 126 -12.22 -17.72 2.03
N TRP A 127 -11.94 -17.05 3.14
CA TRP A 127 -10.95 -16.01 3.25
C TRP A 127 -9.90 -16.31 4.31
N GLY A 128 -8.67 -15.95 4.02
CA GLY A 128 -7.63 -15.70 5.01
C GLY A 128 -7.46 -14.19 5.23
N LEU A 129 -6.77 -13.83 6.26
CA LEU A 129 -6.31 -12.48 6.56
C LEU A 129 -4.80 -12.46 6.43
N VAL A 130 -4.28 -11.53 5.63
CA VAL A 130 -2.84 -11.38 5.42
C VAL A 130 -2.44 -10.00 5.90
N GLU A 131 -1.42 -9.94 6.74
CA GLU A 131 -0.82 -8.71 7.23
C GLU A 131 0.42 -8.35 6.41
N HIS A 132 0.54 -7.08 6.07
CA HIS A 132 1.65 -6.54 5.30
C HIS A 132 2.26 -5.35 6.02
N HIS A 133 3.59 -5.34 6.19
CA HIS A 133 4.34 -4.15 6.55
C HIS A 133 4.66 -3.37 5.27
N ASN A 134 4.13 -2.17 5.19
CA ASN A 134 4.24 -1.28 4.04
C ASN A 134 5.16 -0.13 4.41
N ILE A 135 6.12 0.18 3.56
CA ILE A 135 7.10 1.24 3.79
C ILE A 135 7.28 2.12 2.55
N GLY A 136 7.64 3.38 2.80
CA GLY A 136 8.13 4.31 1.78
C GLY A 136 9.51 4.81 2.17
N VAL A 137 10.45 4.82 1.23
CA VAL A 137 11.85 5.22 1.42
C VAL A 137 12.21 6.28 0.40
N ASN A 138 12.83 7.39 0.82
CA ASN A 138 13.26 8.44 -0.08
C ASN A 138 14.57 8.10 -0.80
N GLN A 139 14.99 8.94 -1.75
CA GLN A 139 16.21 8.78 -2.53
C GLN A 139 17.51 8.79 -1.71
N LYS A 140 17.44 9.17 -0.43
CA LYS A 140 18.58 9.13 0.52
C LYS A 140 18.64 7.83 1.34
N GLY A 141 17.71 6.89 1.08
CA GLY A 141 17.57 5.65 1.85
C GLY A 141 16.87 5.83 3.20
N GLU A 142 16.23 6.96 3.45
CA GLU A 142 15.53 7.24 4.69
C GLU A 142 14.07 6.79 4.63
N ARG A 143 13.62 6.06 5.65
CA ARG A 143 12.21 5.69 5.78
C ARG A 143 11.39 6.93 6.14
N VAL A 144 10.39 7.24 5.30
CA VAL A 144 9.52 8.41 5.45
C VAL A 144 8.10 8.03 5.88
N PHE A 145 7.68 6.79 5.61
CA PHE A 145 6.31 6.31 5.79
C PHE A 145 6.32 4.82 6.11
N GLU A 146 5.46 4.38 7.03
CA GLU A 146 5.21 2.97 7.30
C GLU A 146 3.83 2.73 7.92
N PHE A 147 3.29 1.53 7.71
CA PHE A 147 2.12 1.03 8.42
C PHE A 147 1.97 -0.49 8.25
N ILE A 148 1.15 -1.11 9.09
CA ILE A 148 0.73 -2.50 8.95
C ILE A 148 -0.70 -2.50 8.38
N GLY A 149 -0.87 -3.01 7.18
CA GLY A 149 -2.18 -3.23 6.56
C GLY A 149 -2.62 -4.67 6.70
N THR A 150 -3.94 -4.89 6.79
CA THR A 150 -4.53 -6.22 6.75
C THR A 150 -5.49 -6.29 5.57
N VAL A 151 -5.49 -7.41 4.83
CA VAL A 151 -6.38 -7.61 3.68
C VAL A 151 -6.97 -9.02 3.70
N PHE A 152 -8.23 -9.14 3.29
CA PHE A 152 -8.82 -10.44 3.02
C PHE A 152 -8.26 -11.02 1.71
N TRP A 153 -7.82 -12.29 1.77
CA TRP A 153 -7.23 -12.98 0.65
C TRP A 153 -7.95 -14.30 0.40
N GLU A 154 -8.33 -14.58 -0.85
CA GLU A 154 -9.10 -15.77 -1.19
C GLU A 154 -8.30 -17.04 -0.93
N ARG A 155 -8.94 -17.98 -0.27
CA ARG A 155 -8.46 -19.34 -0.04
C ARG A 155 -8.82 -20.25 -1.21
N ARG A 156 -8.03 -21.29 -1.43
CA ARG A 156 -8.39 -22.32 -2.40
C ARG A 156 -9.76 -22.91 -2.04
N PRO A 157 -10.66 -23.06 -3.04
CA PRO A 157 -11.90 -23.78 -2.79
C PRO A 157 -11.58 -25.18 -2.26
N THR A 158 -12.11 -25.51 -1.10
CA THR A 158 -12.11 -26.91 -0.65
C THR A 158 -12.92 -27.71 -1.67
N SER A 159 -12.29 -28.71 -2.30
CA SER A 159 -13.04 -29.67 -3.11
C SER A 159 -14.12 -30.26 -2.21
N SER A 160 -15.39 -29.92 -2.47
CA SER A 160 -16.49 -30.62 -1.84
C SER A 160 -16.36 -32.09 -2.28
N ARG A 161 -16.04 -32.99 -1.33
CA ARG A 161 -16.29 -34.42 -1.55
C ARG A 161 -17.73 -34.57 -2.03
N PRO A 162 -18.00 -35.35 -3.10
CA PRO A 162 -19.36 -35.69 -3.42
C PRO A 162 -20.02 -36.24 -2.14
N ARG A 163 -21.17 -35.73 -1.78
CA ARG A 163 -21.99 -36.39 -0.77
C ARG A 163 -22.39 -37.71 -1.37
N ASP A 164 -21.81 -38.79 -0.86
CA ASP A 164 -22.31 -40.11 -1.17
C ASP A 164 -23.80 -40.14 -0.79
N VAL A 165 -24.62 -40.38 -1.79
CA VAL A 165 -26.07 -40.55 -1.69
C VAL A 165 -26.35 -41.98 -1.33
#